data_506d7287c49dbaceeb20a6f6f5d9a270
#
_entry.id   506d7287c49dbaceeb20a6f6f5d9a270
#
_cell.length_a   1.000
_cell.length_b   1.000
_cell.length_c   1.000
_cell.angle_alpha   90.00
_cell.angle_beta   90.00
_cell.angle_gamma   90.00
#
_symmetry.space_group_name_H-M   'P 1'
#
loop_
_entity.id
_entity.type
_entity.pdbx_description
1 polymer ?
#
loop_
_entity_poly.entity_id
_entity_poly.type
_entity_poly.pdbx_seq_one_letter_code
_entity_poly.pdbx_strand_id
1 'polypeptide(L)'
;MLLTMSICAKTLIAADKKIVVLSDPHVMAPELLVSKGSAWTNYLSGQRKMVDYSQALFDEMVAKIKDEIKPDLVLITGDLTKDGEQLSHKYVISKLDELREGGIQTLVIPGNHDRGANADAVLYDGANKSPVGVATDGWFATQYANYGYGSTSERESTSLTYACEPIESLVVIGIDSGTDGALSSATLDWIVGKASAAQESGKRVIAMMHHPLIPHVTNAESLVPTYVVSNHDKIRKALIDAGIKVIFTGHFHTSDIAKDFNDELTKEIYDVNTGSLISYPCDYREVTISGDLSELSLTTGHITSLQGDETFTSEYAKTRLRESVKKAVKEKITAKITAKFGAVIAASMADNDIIEKMANNVADAFIIHAEGNEADVDTEEIMSALSLAFTFMPETKAMCKSMLEDKAPYGEEGRENVTDDLSLTITFLLGDANGDGVVNVADIVEIINKGDVDDNDINTIIAIIMQSK
;
A
#
# COMPACT_ATOMS: atom_id res chain seq x y z
N MET A 1 -41.21 43.32 -26.65
CA MET A 1 -40.92 41.90 -26.85
C MET A 1 -39.42 41.74 -26.60
N LEU A 2 -39.04 41.57 -25.31
CA LEU A 2 -37.64 41.31 -24.90
C LEU A 2 -37.44 39.81 -24.94
N LEU A 3 -36.55 39.35 -25.83
CA LEU A 3 -36.04 37.95 -25.83
C LEU A 3 -35.00 37.83 -24.72
N THR A 4 -35.35 37.21 -23.62
CA THR A 4 -34.39 36.78 -22.63
C THR A 4 -33.69 35.50 -23.16
N MET A 5 -32.46 35.64 -23.67
CA MET A 5 -31.58 34.49 -23.92
C MET A 5 -31.14 33.96 -22.56
N SER A 6 -31.70 32.82 -22.17
CA SER A 6 -31.19 32.01 -21.07
C SER A 6 -29.89 31.36 -21.57
N ILE A 7 -28.74 31.89 -21.15
CA ILE A 7 -27.44 31.25 -21.36
C ILE A 7 -27.40 30.13 -20.31
N CYS A 8 -27.70 28.91 -20.76
CA CYS A 8 -27.42 27.71 -19.98
C CYS A 8 -25.89 27.54 -19.97
N ALA A 9 -25.24 28.02 -18.92
CA ALA A 9 -23.84 27.73 -18.70
C ALA A 9 -23.75 26.21 -18.42
N LYS A 10 -23.35 25.41 -19.42
CA LYS A 10 -22.87 24.06 -19.18
C LYS A 10 -21.63 24.23 -18.33
N THR A 11 -21.73 23.88 -17.07
CA THR A 11 -20.52 23.68 -16.22
C THR A 11 -19.68 22.64 -16.95
N LEU A 12 -18.52 23.05 -17.46
CA LEU A 12 -17.57 22.11 -18.04
C LEU A 12 -17.03 21.30 -16.86
N ILE A 13 -17.50 20.07 -16.69
CA ILE A 13 -16.93 19.14 -15.73
C ILE A 13 -15.48 18.91 -16.19
N ALA A 14 -14.52 19.10 -15.29
CA ALA A 14 -13.11 18.81 -15.58
C ALA A 14 -12.95 17.33 -15.97
N ALA A 15 -11.92 17.03 -16.76
CA ALA A 15 -11.66 15.64 -17.14
C ALA A 15 -11.18 14.83 -15.90
N ASP A 16 -11.54 13.57 -15.87
CA ASP A 16 -11.05 12.63 -14.86
C ASP A 16 -9.53 12.63 -14.80
N LYS A 17 -9.01 12.37 -13.61
CA LYS A 17 -7.57 12.31 -13.34
C LYS A 17 -7.13 10.88 -13.09
N LYS A 18 -6.07 10.48 -13.74
CA LYS A 18 -5.48 9.16 -13.57
C LYS A 18 -4.28 9.22 -12.63
N ILE A 19 -4.23 8.30 -11.68
CA ILE A 19 -3.12 8.13 -10.74
C ILE A 19 -2.66 6.68 -10.83
N VAL A 20 -1.34 6.46 -10.81
CA VAL A 20 -0.77 5.13 -10.62
C VAL A 20 -0.16 5.07 -9.23
N VAL A 21 -0.44 4.00 -8.50
CA VAL A 21 0.18 3.73 -7.19
C VAL A 21 1.06 2.51 -7.29
N LEU A 22 2.31 2.66 -6.86
CA LEU A 22 3.32 1.60 -6.76
C LEU A 22 3.75 1.45 -5.32
N SER A 23 4.18 0.26 -4.95
CA SER A 23 4.81 -0.01 -3.66
C SER A 23 5.98 -0.96 -3.77
N ASP A 24 6.91 -0.84 -2.85
CA ASP A 24 7.96 -1.82 -2.58
C ASP A 24 8.72 -2.28 -3.85
N PRO A 25 9.22 -1.38 -4.70
CA PRO A 25 10.01 -1.77 -5.87
C PRO A 25 11.40 -2.30 -5.49
N HIS A 26 11.90 -2.02 -4.30
CA HIS A 26 13.18 -2.50 -3.75
C HIS A 26 14.30 -2.55 -4.78
N VAL A 27 14.46 -1.48 -5.54
CA VAL A 27 15.41 -1.43 -6.65
C VAL A 27 16.83 -1.59 -6.13
N MET A 28 17.57 -2.49 -6.73
CA MET A 28 19.00 -2.64 -6.53
C MET A 28 19.76 -2.11 -7.76
N ALA A 29 20.59 -1.09 -7.56
CA ALA A 29 21.41 -0.57 -8.64
C ALA A 29 22.35 -1.65 -9.22
N PRO A 30 22.51 -1.72 -10.55
CA PRO A 30 23.34 -2.75 -11.19
C PRO A 30 24.81 -2.72 -10.73
N GLU A 31 25.33 -1.58 -10.35
CA GLU A 31 26.70 -1.38 -9.86
C GLU A 31 26.94 -2.11 -8.52
N LEU A 32 25.89 -2.46 -7.78
CA LEU A 32 26.01 -3.18 -6.52
C LEU A 32 26.26 -4.69 -6.70
N LEU A 33 26.18 -5.20 -7.93
CA LEU A 33 26.50 -6.58 -8.26
C LEU A 33 27.69 -6.63 -9.24
N VAL A 34 28.91 -6.55 -8.71
CA VAL A 34 30.15 -6.61 -9.49
C VAL A 34 30.34 -7.97 -10.12
N SER A 35 30.16 -9.03 -9.32
CA SER A 35 30.17 -10.39 -9.85
C SER A 35 29.24 -11.32 -9.06
N LYS A 36 28.54 -12.21 -9.77
CA LYS A 36 27.69 -13.24 -9.16
C LYS A 36 28.56 -14.25 -8.45
N GLY A 37 28.14 -14.68 -7.25
CA GLY A 37 28.85 -15.71 -6.46
C GLY A 37 28.05 -16.09 -5.20
N SER A 38 28.69 -16.76 -4.26
CA SER A 38 28.00 -17.31 -3.08
C SER A 38 27.37 -16.23 -2.19
N ALA A 39 27.98 -15.05 -2.10
CA ALA A 39 27.38 -13.94 -1.32
C ALA A 39 26.01 -13.53 -1.86
N TRP A 40 25.91 -13.36 -3.16
CA TRP A 40 24.65 -13.02 -3.86
C TRP A 40 23.64 -14.17 -3.82
N THR A 41 24.07 -15.39 -4.12
CA THR A 41 23.21 -16.58 -4.10
C THR A 41 22.61 -16.82 -2.71
N ASN A 42 23.44 -16.67 -1.66
CA ASN A 42 22.96 -16.80 -0.28
C ASN A 42 21.94 -15.72 0.10
N TYR A 43 22.17 -14.47 -0.32
CA TYR A 43 21.20 -13.40 -0.11
C TYR A 43 19.86 -13.74 -0.78
N LEU A 44 19.87 -14.04 -2.07
CA LEU A 44 18.65 -14.38 -2.82
C LEU A 44 17.90 -15.57 -2.23
N SER A 45 18.61 -16.57 -1.73
CA SER A 45 17.97 -17.77 -1.17
C SER A 45 17.16 -17.53 0.09
N GLY A 46 17.35 -16.38 0.74
CA GLY A 46 16.59 -15.93 1.91
C GLY A 46 15.45 -14.96 1.57
N GLN A 47 15.35 -14.51 0.30
CA GLN A 47 14.37 -13.50 -0.08
C GLN A 47 13.09 -14.13 -0.62
N ARG A 48 11.93 -13.55 -0.26
CA ARG A 48 10.64 -13.82 -0.91
C ARG A 48 10.43 -12.95 -2.14
N LYS A 49 11.04 -11.77 -2.16
CA LYS A 49 11.01 -10.78 -3.24
C LYS A 49 12.08 -11.06 -4.30
N MET A 50 11.80 -10.71 -5.55
CA MET A 50 12.67 -10.96 -6.71
C MET A 50 13.66 -9.81 -6.92
N VAL A 51 14.58 -9.60 -5.95
CA VAL A 51 15.56 -8.50 -5.99
C VAL A 51 16.46 -8.57 -7.24
N ASP A 52 16.70 -9.76 -7.74
CA ASP A 52 17.45 -9.99 -9.00
C ASP A 52 16.72 -9.53 -10.27
N TYR A 53 15.43 -9.26 -10.17
CA TYR A 53 14.59 -8.66 -11.22
C TYR A 53 14.16 -7.23 -10.90
N SER A 54 14.54 -6.68 -9.74
CA SER A 54 14.00 -5.40 -9.27
C SER A 54 14.21 -4.24 -10.24
N GLN A 55 15.40 -4.17 -10.86
CA GLN A 55 15.70 -3.19 -11.89
C GLN A 55 14.80 -3.37 -13.11
N ALA A 56 14.74 -4.59 -13.67
CA ALA A 56 14.00 -4.87 -14.88
C ALA A 56 12.48 -4.64 -14.70
N LEU A 57 11.91 -5.04 -13.56
CA LEU A 57 10.51 -4.81 -13.23
C LEU A 57 10.20 -3.32 -13.06
N PHE A 58 11.11 -2.57 -12.42
CA PHE A 58 10.93 -1.13 -12.29
C PHE A 58 11.06 -0.40 -13.62
N ASP A 59 12.00 -0.79 -14.48
CA ASP A 59 12.16 -0.25 -15.83
C ASP A 59 10.93 -0.52 -16.71
N GLU A 60 10.39 -1.75 -16.66
CA GLU A 60 9.16 -2.14 -17.35
C GLU A 60 7.96 -1.31 -16.89
N MET A 61 7.82 -1.12 -15.57
CA MET A 61 6.74 -0.31 -15.02
C MET A 61 6.86 1.16 -15.43
N VAL A 62 8.07 1.73 -15.41
CA VAL A 62 8.32 3.11 -15.87
C VAL A 62 7.97 3.26 -17.36
N ALA A 63 8.35 2.29 -18.20
CA ALA A 63 7.99 2.27 -19.60
C ALA A 63 6.46 2.19 -19.80
N LYS A 64 5.79 1.30 -19.05
CA LYS A 64 4.33 1.16 -19.06
C LYS A 64 3.61 2.44 -18.64
N ILE A 65 4.07 3.10 -17.58
CA ILE A 65 3.54 4.40 -17.13
C ILE A 65 3.68 5.45 -18.24
N LYS A 66 4.86 5.55 -18.83
CA LYS A 66 5.19 6.58 -19.82
C LYS A 66 4.48 6.37 -21.17
N ASP A 67 4.44 5.13 -21.63
CA ASP A 67 4.05 4.83 -23.01
C ASP A 67 2.58 4.37 -23.13
N GLU A 68 2.03 3.69 -22.11
CA GLU A 68 0.69 3.11 -22.14
C GLU A 68 -0.30 3.88 -21.26
N ILE A 69 -0.08 3.94 -19.91
CA ILE A 69 -1.05 4.45 -18.95
C ILE A 69 -1.17 5.98 -19.02
N LYS A 70 -0.03 6.68 -19.04
CA LYS A 70 0.08 8.16 -19.08
C LYS A 70 -0.76 8.84 -18.01
N PRO A 71 -0.51 8.55 -16.72
CA PRO A 71 -1.27 9.14 -15.64
C PRO A 71 -0.92 10.61 -15.43
N ASP A 72 -1.80 11.36 -14.74
CA ASP A 72 -1.51 12.72 -14.28
C ASP A 72 -0.53 12.69 -13.08
N LEU A 73 -0.54 11.62 -12.28
CA LEU A 73 0.25 11.48 -11.05
C LEU A 73 0.68 10.04 -10.80
N VAL A 74 1.89 9.85 -10.29
CA VAL A 74 2.37 8.57 -9.76
C VAL A 74 2.64 8.74 -8.25
N LEU A 75 2.16 7.81 -7.44
CA LEU A 75 2.45 7.71 -6.01
C LEU A 75 3.29 6.46 -5.78
N ILE A 76 4.37 6.56 -4.99
CA ILE A 76 5.17 5.40 -4.60
C ILE A 76 5.24 5.34 -3.07
N THR A 77 4.65 4.30 -2.49
CA THR A 77 4.40 4.19 -1.05
C THR A 77 5.56 3.59 -0.25
N GLY A 78 6.79 3.83 -0.69
CA GLY A 78 8.01 3.50 0.04
C GLY A 78 8.69 2.21 -0.41
N ASP A 79 9.77 1.88 0.30
CA ASP A 79 10.71 0.81 -0.02
C ASP A 79 11.19 0.85 -1.48
N LEU A 80 11.60 2.07 -1.88
CA LEU A 80 12.08 2.40 -3.22
C LEU A 80 13.31 1.59 -3.59
N THR A 81 14.15 1.30 -2.60
CA THR A 81 15.46 0.68 -2.76
C THR A 81 15.59 -0.61 -1.97
N LYS A 82 16.54 -1.45 -2.34
CA LYS A 82 16.79 -2.73 -1.69
C LYS A 82 17.03 -2.56 -0.18
N ASP A 83 17.96 -1.68 0.19
CA ASP A 83 18.36 -1.46 1.58
C ASP A 83 18.93 -0.04 1.82
N GLY A 84 18.44 0.98 1.13
CA GLY A 84 18.80 2.38 1.33
C GLY A 84 20.13 2.79 0.69
N GLU A 85 20.68 2.01 -0.21
CA GLU A 85 21.91 2.34 -0.90
C GLU A 85 21.76 3.61 -1.75
N GLN A 86 22.65 4.58 -1.58
CA GLN A 86 22.63 5.81 -2.37
C GLN A 86 22.73 5.56 -3.88
N LEU A 87 23.36 4.46 -4.32
CA LEU A 87 23.42 4.07 -5.72
C LEU A 87 22.03 3.63 -6.21
N SER A 88 21.32 2.81 -5.44
CA SER A 88 19.97 2.38 -5.76
C SER A 88 19.01 3.57 -5.82
N HIS A 89 19.07 4.50 -4.88
CA HIS A 89 18.30 5.74 -4.94
C HIS A 89 18.59 6.58 -6.18
N LYS A 90 19.85 6.72 -6.57
CA LYS A 90 20.22 7.46 -7.79
C LYS A 90 19.65 6.80 -9.04
N TYR A 91 19.63 5.47 -9.06
CA TYR A 91 19.00 4.72 -10.15
C TYR A 91 17.48 5.00 -10.20
N VAL A 92 16.78 4.87 -9.07
CA VAL A 92 15.35 5.20 -8.97
C VAL A 92 15.11 6.63 -9.46
N ILE A 93 15.84 7.61 -8.95
CA ILE A 93 15.68 9.00 -9.32
C ILE A 93 15.87 9.22 -10.83
N SER A 94 16.85 8.54 -11.46
CA SER A 94 17.03 8.65 -12.90
C SER A 94 15.81 8.19 -13.70
N LYS A 95 15.10 7.19 -13.19
CA LYS A 95 13.86 6.69 -13.80
C LYS A 95 12.66 7.61 -13.53
N LEU A 96 12.59 8.18 -12.35
CA LEU A 96 11.58 9.20 -12.05
C LEU A 96 11.81 10.49 -12.88
N ASP A 97 13.07 10.84 -13.17
CA ASP A 97 13.40 11.93 -14.07
C ASP A 97 12.89 11.69 -15.51
N GLU A 98 12.93 10.43 -15.99
CA GLU A 98 12.33 10.06 -17.28
C GLU A 98 10.80 10.32 -17.29
N LEU A 99 10.09 10.00 -16.20
CA LEU A 99 8.66 10.30 -16.06
C LEU A 99 8.40 11.80 -16.04
N ARG A 100 9.18 12.54 -15.24
CA ARG A 100 9.08 14.00 -15.11
C ARG A 100 9.34 14.72 -16.43
N GLU A 101 10.33 14.27 -17.20
CA GLU A 101 10.61 14.79 -18.56
C GLU A 101 9.48 14.48 -19.54
N GLY A 102 8.76 13.38 -19.32
CA GLY A 102 7.50 13.05 -20.01
C GLY A 102 6.28 13.83 -19.55
N GLY A 103 6.42 14.73 -18.57
CA GLY A 103 5.33 15.54 -18.02
C GLY A 103 4.48 14.83 -16.96
N ILE A 104 4.91 13.66 -16.47
CA ILE A 104 4.21 12.88 -15.44
C ILE A 104 4.78 13.24 -14.07
N GLN A 105 3.93 13.75 -13.19
CA GLN A 105 4.31 14.08 -11.82
C GLN A 105 4.41 12.81 -10.97
N THR A 106 5.42 12.74 -10.11
CA THR A 106 5.61 11.62 -9.18
C THR A 106 5.81 12.14 -7.77
N LEU A 107 5.18 11.49 -6.80
CA LEU A 107 5.37 11.72 -5.37
C LEU A 107 5.83 10.43 -4.71
N VAL A 108 6.79 10.52 -3.82
CA VAL A 108 7.34 9.37 -3.08
C VAL A 108 7.36 9.63 -1.59
N ILE A 109 7.33 8.57 -0.80
CA ILE A 109 7.69 8.55 0.61
C ILE A 109 8.76 7.49 0.83
N PRO A 110 9.58 7.58 1.88
CA PRO A 110 10.48 6.49 2.23
C PRO A 110 9.72 5.36 2.93
N GLY A 111 10.17 4.12 2.69
CA GLY A 111 9.84 2.96 3.52
C GLY A 111 10.95 2.66 4.54
N ASN A 112 10.83 1.50 5.20
CA ASN A 112 11.79 1.09 6.22
C ASN A 112 13.14 0.63 5.64
N HIS A 113 13.18 0.24 4.36
CA HIS A 113 14.42 -0.10 3.66
C HIS A 113 15.16 1.11 3.08
N ASP A 114 14.57 2.30 2.99
CA ASP A 114 15.12 3.38 2.18
C ASP A 114 16.19 4.24 2.86
N ARG A 115 16.42 4.06 4.15
CA ARG A 115 17.32 4.92 4.91
C ARG A 115 17.79 4.26 6.22
N GLY A 116 18.83 4.86 6.80
CA GLY A 116 19.36 4.44 8.08
C GLY A 116 20.37 3.31 7.97
N ALA A 117 20.76 2.76 9.11
CA ALA A 117 21.74 1.69 9.18
C ALA A 117 21.08 0.34 8.81
N ASN A 118 21.25 -0.07 7.57
CA ASN A 118 20.83 -1.38 7.11
C ASN A 118 22.07 -2.25 6.84
N ALA A 119 22.19 -3.39 7.54
CA ALA A 119 23.32 -4.29 7.44
C ALA A 119 23.47 -4.94 6.05
N ASP A 120 22.39 -4.98 5.28
CA ASP A 120 22.36 -5.55 3.93
C ASP A 120 22.58 -4.51 2.81
N ALA A 121 22.84 -3.24 3.17
CA ALA A 121 23.27 -2.21 2.23
C ALA A 121 24.72 -2.46 1.79
N VAL A 122 24.91 -3.35 0.85
CA VAL A 122 26.22 -3.86 0.44
C VAL A 122 26.36 -4.00 -1.06
N LEU A 123 27.62 -3.93 -1.52
CA LEU A 123 28.05 -4.36 -2.84
C LEU A 123 28.43 -5.84 -2.78
N TYR A 124 28.05 -6.60 -3.80
CA TYR A 124 28.35 -8.04 -3.95
C TYR A 124 29.48 -8.26 -4.96
N ASP A 125 30.52 -8.98 -4.57
CA ASP A 125 31.60 -9.38 -5.44
C ASP A 125 32.05 -10.82 -5.13
N GLY A 126 31.57 -11.77 -5.90
CA GLY A 126 31.82 -13.19 -5.72
C GLY A 126 31.32 -13.72 -4.38
N ALA A 127 32.24 -14.09 -3.51
CA ALA A 127 31.95 -14.52 -2.14
C ALA A 127 31.91 -13.38 -1.12
N ASN A 128 32.21 -12.16 -1.53
CA ASN A 128 32.40 -11.02 -0.65
C ASN A 128 31.22 -10.08 -0.65
N LYS A 129 31.01 -9.39 0.49
CA LYS A 129 30.12 -8.26 0.65
C LYS A 129 30.93 -7.06 1.17
N SER A 130 30.68 -5.88 0.65
CA SER A 130 31.30 -4.65 1.12
C SER A 130 30.22 -3.59 1.41
N PRO A 131 30.19 -2.96 2.59
CA PRO A 131 29.25 -1.91 2.91
C PRO A 131 29.33 -0.75 1.90
N VAL A 132 28.19 -0.14 1.59
CA VAL A 132 28.09 1.04 0.74
C VAL A 132 27.43 2.20 1.45
N GLY A 133 27.49 3.39 0.86
CA GLY A 133 26.83 4.58 1.41
C GLY A 133 25.31 4.43 1.39
N VAL A 134 24.67 4.70 2.53
CA VAL A 134 23.22 4.69 2.71
C VAL A 134 22.66 6.09 2.78
N ALA A 135 21.37 6.24 2.46
CA ALA A 135 20.67 7.51 2.56
C ALA A 135 20.39 7.86 4.04
N THR A 136 20.50 9.15 4.36
CA THR A 136 19.97 9.76 5.57
C THR A 136 18.72 10.57 5.23
N ASP A 137 17.91 10.97 6.21
CA ASP A 137 16.72 11.79 5.99
C ASP A 137 17.02 13.06 5.21
N GLY A 138 18.08 13.78 5.59
CA GLY A 138 18.50 15.00 4.90
C GLY A 138 18.98 14.75 3.47
N TRP A 139 19.69 13.65 3.25
CA TRP A 139 20.11 13.24 1.91
C TRP A 139 18.88 12.87 1.06
N PHE A 140 17.97 12.05 1.59
CA PHE A 140 16.74 11.64 0.92
C PHE A 140 15.92 12.87 0.49
N ALA A 141 15.59 13.77 1.43
CA ALA A 141 14.82 14.97 1.13
C ALA A 141 15.49 15.85 0.06
N THR A 142 16.82 15.92 0.04
CA THR A 142 17.56 16.70 -0.95
C THR A 142 17.51 16.07 -2.33
N GLN A 143 17.68 14.75 -2.43
CA GLN A 143 17.69 14.06 -3.71
C GLN A 143 16.29 13.96 -4.32
N TYR A 144 15.27 13.77 -3.50
CA TYR A 144 13.87 13.67 -3.93
C TYR A 144 13.13 15.02 -3.93
N ALA A 145 13.85 16.15 -4.03
CA ALA A 145 13.24 17.48 -4.04
C ALA A 145 12.15 17.66 -5.11
N ASN A 146 12.28 17.02 -6.27
CA ASN A 146 11.29 17.07 -7.34
C ASN A 146 10.10 16.08 -7.15
N TYR A 147 10.14 15.28 -6.10
CA TYR A 147 9.24 14.11 -5.90
C TYR A 147 8.53 14.15 -4.54
N GLY A 148 8.15 15.35 -4.08
CA GLY A 148 7.42 15.58 -2.83
C GLY A 148 8.17 16.45 -1.81
N TYR A 149 9.48 16.67 -1.97
CA TYR A 149 10.31 17.34 -0.94
C TYR A 149 10.78 18.76 -1.32
N GLY A 150 10.28 19.31 -2.42
CA GLY A 150 10.65 20.63 -2.92
C GLY A 150 9.80 21.77 -2.36
N SER A 151 9.96 22.95 -2.98
CA SER A 151 9.30 24.19 -2.54
C SER A 151 7.79 24.23 -2.78
N THR A 152 7.23 23.29 -3.53
CA THR A 152 5.78 23.17 -3.79
C THR A 152 5.05 22.36 -2.70
N SER A 153 5.80 21.78 -1.77
CA SER A 153 5.28 21.01 -0.65
C SER A 153 5.51 21.73 0.66
N GLU A 154 4.53 21.63 1.55
CA GLU A 154 4.71 21.99 2.96
C GLU A 154 5.23 20.76 3.71
N ARG A 155 6.30 20.93 4.48
CA ARG A 155 6.95 19.82 5.19
C ARG A 155 6.77 19.94 6.70
N GLU A 156 6.54 18.79 7.34
CA GLU A 156 6.67 18.66 8.78
C GLU A 156 8.16 18.79 9.16
N SER A 157 8.46 19.41 10.30
CA SER A 157 9.83 19.85 10.63
C SER A 157 10.75 18.76 11.17
N THR A 158 10.18 17.65 11.66
CA THR A 158 10.91 16.60 12.40
C THR A 158 10.91 15.24 11.70
N SER A 159 10.17 15.11 10.59
CA SER A 159 10.07 13.89 9.79
C SER A 159 10.15 14.19 8.30
N LEU A 160 10.05 13.17 7.46
CA LEU A 160 9.91 13.31 6.02
C LEU A 160 8.45 13.40 5.57
N THR A 161 7.53 13.70 6.49
CA THR A 161 6.11 13.95 6.19
C THR A 161 5.93 15.28 5.47
N TYR A 162 5.07 15.27 4.45
CA TYR A 162 4.76 16.47 3.67
C TYR A 162 3.31 16.49 3.19
N ALA A 163 2.82 17.67 2.78
CA ALA A 163 1.56 17.86 2.08
C ALA A 163 1.78 18.73 0.85
N CYS A 164 1.14 18.38 -0.26
CA CYS A 164 1.15 19.16 -1.50
C CYS A 164 -0.16 19.00 -2.27
N GLU A 165 -0.38 19.84 -3.26
CA GLU A 165 -1.55 19.83 -4.14
C GLU A 165 -1.11 19.55 -5.59
N PRO A 166 -0.87 18.27 -5.96
CA PRO A 166 -0.37 17.91 -7.29
C PRO A 166 -1.45 18.05 -8.38
N ILE A 167 -2.70 17.95 -8.02
CA ILE A 167 -3.88 18.13 -8.87
C ILE A 167 -4.73 19.20 -8.18
N GLU A 168 -5.30 20.10 -8.95
CA GLU A 168 -6.15 21.18 -8.43
C GLU A 168 -7.24 20.61 -7.52
N SER A 169 -7.36 21.15 -6.32
CA SER A 169 -8.31 20.74 -5.27
C SER A 169 -8.13 19.33 -4.72
N LEU A 170 -7.03 18.63 -5.05
CA LEU A 170 -6.63 17.36 -4.46
C LEU A 170 -5.32 17.50 -3.69
N VAL A 171 -5.40 17.43 -2.38
CA VAL A 171 -4.23 17.43 -1.50
C VAL A 171 -3.76 16.00 -1.27
N VAL A 172 -2.46 15.76 -1.44
CA VAL A 172 -1.80 14.51 -1.08
C VAL A 172 -0.93 14.74 0.15
N ILE A 173 -1.15 13.92 1.19
CA ILE A 173 -0.31 13.90 2.38
C ILE A 173 0.59 12.67 2.33
N GLY A 174 1.89 12.88 2.13
CA GLY A 174 2.91 11.84 2.23
C GLY A 174 3.36 11.69 3.68
N ILE A 175 3.03 10.57 4.31
CA ILE A 175 3.29 10.31 5.73
C ILE A 175 4.53 9.44 5.88
N ASP A 176 5.53 9.97 6.54
CA ASP A 176 6.71 9.23 6.96
C ASP A 176 6.44 8.47 8.26
N SER A 177 6.27 7.17 8.17
CA SER A 177 6.04 6.27 9.30
C SER A 177 7.34 5.78 9.98
N GLY A 178 8.49 6.39 9.67
CA GLY A 178 9.77 5.96 10.22
C GLY A 178 10.26 4.62 9.66
N THR A 179 11.42 4.18 10.14
CA THR A 179 11.96 2.85 9.81
C THR A 179 11.39 1.75 10.71
N ASP A 180 10.68 2.12 11.74
CA ASP A 180 10.14 1.25 12.79
C ASP A 180 8.60 1.30 12.90
N GLY A 181 7.95 1.90 11.92
CA GLY A 181 6.49 2.07 11.93
C GLY A 181 6.00 3.04 13.01
N ALA A 182 6.81 4.03 13.43
CA ALA A 182 6.46 4.95 14.49
C ALA A 182 6.12 6.34 13.96
N LEU A 183 4.99 6.89 14.43
CA LEU A 183 4.56 8.25 14.14
C LEU A 183 4.52 9.07 15.44
N SER A 184 5.22 10.22 15.47
CA SER A 184 5.19 11.10 16.63
C SER A 184 3.83 11.80 16.78
N SER A 185 3.43 12.15 18.01
CA SER A 185 2.19 12.91 18.21
C SER A 185 2.24 14.27 17.52
N ALA A 186 3.39 14.94 17.47
CA ALA A 186 3.53 16.22 16.77
C ALA A 186 3.32 16.07 15.25
N THR A 187 3.86 15.01 14.66
CA THR A 187 3.64 14.70 13.24
C THR A 187 2.17 14.39 12.98
N LEU A 188 1.51 13.61 13.85
CA LEU A 188 0.08 13.32 13.73
C LEU A 188 -0.77 14.60 13.81
N ASP A 189 -0.50 15.47 14.80
CA ASP A 189 -1.21 16.75 14.95
C ASP A 189 -1.03 17.64 13.71
N TRP A 190 0.17 17.64 13.12
CA TRP A 190 0.44 18.36 11.88
C TRP A 190 -0.37 17.80 10.70
N ILE A 191 -0.41 16.47 10.54
CA ILE A 191 -1.20 15.78 9.48
C ILE A 191 -2.67 16.15 9.61
N VAL A 192 -3.23 16.01 10.82
CA VAL A 192 -4.63 16.36 11.12
C VAL A 192 -4.92 17.81 10.77
N GLY A 193 -4.04 18.73 11.19
CA GLY A 193 -4.17 20.15 10.86
C GLY A 193 -4.17 20.42 9.35
N LYS A 194 -3.33 19.74 8.57
CA LYS A 194 -3.29 19.89 7.10
C LYS A 194 -4.52 19.31 6.43
N ALA A 195 -4.99 18.13 6.88
CA ALA A 195 -6.18 17.51 6.33
C ALA A 195 -7.42 18.36 6.60
N SER A 196 -7.63 18.81 7.84
CA SER A 196 -8.75 19.66 8.22
C SER A 196 -8.76 20.99 7.45
N ALA A 197 -7.63 21.69 7.37
CA ALA A 197 -7.53 22.95 6.61
C ALA A 197 -7.81 22.77 5.11
N ALA A 198 -7.40 21.65 4.51
CA ALA A 198 -7.71 21.35 3.12
C ALA A 198 -9.22 21.16 2.93
N GLN A 199 -9.88 20.41 3.80
CA GLN A 199 -11.32 20.17 3.73
C GLN A 199 -12.14 21.44 4.00
N GLU A 200 -11.76 22.24 4.99
CA GLU A 200 -12.39 23.57 5.23
C GLU A 200 -12.30 24.47 4.01
N SER A 201 -11.29 24.26 3.16
CA SER A 201 -11.12 24.96 1.88
C SER A 201 -11.84 24.28 0.70
N GLY A 202 -12.66 23.25 0.95
CA GLY A 202 -13.39 22.49 -0.06
C GLY A 202 -12.54 21.55 -0.92
N LYS A 203 -11.30 21.22 -0.47
CA LYS A 203 -10.39 20.31 -1.18
C LYS A 203 -10.56 18.87 -0.70
N ARG A 204 -10.26 17.93 -1.58
CA ARG A 204 -10.15 16.52 -1.21
C ARG A 204 -8.77 16.19 -0.69
N VAL A 205 -8.71 15.21 0.20
CA VAL A 205 -7.46 14.76 0.79
C VAL A 205 -7.34 13.25 0.62
N ILE A 206 -6.22 12.81 0.06
CA ILE A 206 -5.77 11.43 0.09
C ILE A 206 -4.42 11.37 0.81
N ALA A 207 -4.10 10.24 1.41
CA ALA A 207 -2.82 10.05 2.07
C ALA A 207 -2.04 8.88 1.47
N MET A 208 -0.74 8.86 1.67
CA MET A 208 0.10 7.67 1.47
C MET A 208 1.05 7.51 2.66
N MET A 209 1.27 6.27 3.07
CA MET A 209 2.15 5.86 4.16
C MET A 209 2.74 4.49 3.82
N HIS A 210 3.96 4.19 4.29
CA HIS A 210 4.55 2.90 3.97
C HIS A 210 3.93 1.76 4.79
N HIS A 211 3.98 1.86 6.12
CA HIS A 211 3.36 0.85 6.98
C HIS A 211 1.84 0.95 6.95
N PRO A 212 1.10 -0.17 6.86
CA PRO A 212 -0.36 -0.17 6.93
C PRO A 212 -0.89 0.54 8.17
N LEU A 213 -2.02 1.20 8.01
CA LEU A 213 -2.77 1.87 9.08
C LEU A 213 -3.70 0.91 9.81
N ILE A 214 -4.27 -0.03 9.07
CA ILE A 214 -5.23 -1.02 9.57
C ILE A 214 -4.55 -2.39 9.51
N PRO A 215 -4.61 -3.23 10.55
CA PRO A 215 -4.20 -4.62 10.41
C PRO A 215 -5.09 -5.34 9.40
N HIS A 216 -4.52 -5.77 8.29
CA HIS A 216 -5.22 -6.48 7.22
C HIS A 216 -5.52 -7.94 7.59
N VAL A 217 -4.70 -8.54 8.46
CA VAL A 217 -4.91 -9.91 8.95
C VAL A 217 -4.75 -10.00 10.48
N THR A 218 -5.53 -10.87 11.10
CA THR A 218 -5.54 -11.08 12.55
C THR A 218 -4.19 -11.60 13.05
N ASN A 219 -3.66 -10.99 14.13
CA ASN A 219 -2.41 -11.36 14.77
C ASN A 219 -1.15 -11.28 13.89
N ALA A 220 -1.18 -10.57 12.78
CA ALA A 220 -0.01 -10.40 11.92
C ALA A 220 1.19 -9.80 12.68
N GLU A 221 0.95 -8.85 13.57
CA GLU A 221 1.97 -8.21 14.44
C GLU A 221 2.74 -9.20 15.32
N SER A 222 2.11 -10.32 15.69
CA SER A 222 2.77 -11.38 16.48
C SER A 222 3.80 -12.16 15.67
N LEU A 223 3.71 -12.15 14.35
CA LEU A 223 4.58 -12.88 13.44
C LEU A 223 5.55 -11.95 12.69
N VAL A 224 5.10 -10.75 12.39
CA VAL A 224 5.87 -9.70 11.72
C VAL A 224 5.81 -8.43 12.59
N PRO A 225 6.78 -8.25 13.51
CA PRO A 225 6.89 -7.01 14.25
C PRO A 225 6.94 -5.80 13.29
N THR A 226 6.32 -4.70 13.66
CA THR A 226 6.19 -3.51 12.78
C THR A 226 5.35 -3.73 11.51
N TYR A 227 4.47 -4.72 11.50
CA TYR A 227 3.57 -4.97 10.39
C TYR A 227 2.67 -3.77 10.07
N VAL A 228 2.11 -3.12 11.09
CA VAL A 228 1.34 -1.89 11.00
C VAL A 228 2.04 -0.75 11.74
N VAL A 229 1.63 0.48 11.47
CA VAL A 229 2.13 1.64 12.21
C VAL A 229 1.79 1.50 13.71
N SER A 230 2.75 1.83 14.57
CA SER A 230 2.57 1.76 16.03
C SER A 230 1.45 2.68 16.49
N ASN A 231 0.62 2.24 17.46
CA ASN A 231 -0.57 2.97 17.90
C ASN A 231 -1.56 3.26 16.76
N HIS A 232 -1.67 2.34 15.81
CA HIS A 232 -2.53 2.45 14.64
C HIS A 232 -3.97 2.84 14.97
N ASP A 233 -4.58 2.35 16.07
CA ASP A 233 -5.92 2.73 16.50
C ASP A 233 -6.08 4.24 16.74
N LYS A 234 -5.11 4.85 17.44
CA LYS A 234 -5.12 6.29 17.69
C LYS A 234 -4.95 7.08 16.41
N ILE A 235 -4.00 6.65 15.57
CA ILE A 235 -3.70 7.31 14.31
C ILE A 235 -4.90 7.22 13.37
N ARG A 236 -5.48 6.03 13.23
CA ARG A 236 -6.65 5.77 12.39
C ARG A 236 -7.84 6.67 12.77
N LYS A 237 -8.20 6.70 14.06
CA LYS A 237 -9.28 7.58 14.54
C LYS A 237 -9.02 9.04 14.19
N ALA A 238 -7.81 9.53 14.45
CA ALA A 238 -7.45 10.90 14.14
C ALA A 238 -7.53 11.22 12.63
N LEU A 239 -7.11 10.29 11.76
CA LEU A 239 -7.19 10.47 10.31
C LEU A 239 -8.64 10.43 9.79
N ILE A 240 -9.48 9.53 10.34
CA ILE A 240 -10.92 9.47 10.03
C ILE A 240 -11.60 10.79 10.43
N ASP A 241 -11.36 11.27 11.67
CA ASP A 241 -11.96 12.50 12.17
C ASP A 241 -11.53 13.72 11.36
N ALA A 242 -10.26 13.75 10.92
CA ALA A 242 -9.74 14.75 10.00
C ALA A 242 -10.26 14.60 8.56
N GLY A 243 -11.08 13.57 8.29
CA GLY A 243 -11.77 13.33 7.02
C GLY A 243 -10.89 12.76 5.91
N ILE A 244 -9.76 12.12 6.23
CA ILE A 244 -9.00 11.34 5.26
C ILE A 244 -9.77 10.04 5.02
N LYS A 245 -10.27 9.85 3.80
CA LYS A 245 -11.09 8.70 3.44
C LYS A 245 -10.28 7.56 2.80
N VAL A 246 -9.12 7.88 2.22
CA VAL A 246 -8.24 6.90 1.55
C VAL A 246 -6.80 7.13 1.97
N ILE A 247 -6.14 6.05 2.34
CA ILE A 247 -4.70 6.00 2.53
C ILE A 247 -4.12 4.84 1.70
N PHE A 248 -3.12 5.13 0.86
CA PHE A 248 -2.38 4.11 0.11
C PHE A 248 -1.18 3.68 0.92
N THR A 249 -1.02 2.36 1.10
CA THR A 249 0.07 1.77 1.89
C THR A 249 0.82 0.69 1.13
N GLY A 250 1.87 0.14 1.72
CA GLY A 250 2.72 -0.92 1.18
C GLY A 250 3.21 -1.87 2.27
N HIS A 251 4.52 -2.21 2.26
CA HIS A 251 5.21 -2.99 3.30
C HIS A 251 4.82 -4.47 3.40
N PHE A 252 3.55 -4.80 3.22
CA PHE A 252 3.07 -6.18 3.35
C PHE A 252 3.34 -7.03 2.12
N HIS A 253 3.59 -6.39 0.97
CA HIS A 253 3.89 -7.01 -0.32
C HIS A 253 2.72 -7.80 -0.93
N THR A 254 1.51 -7.62 -0.44
CA THR A 254 0.28 -8.22 -0.97
C THR A 254 -0.75 -7.11 -1.17
N SER A 255 -1.47 -7.13 -2.26
CA SER A 255 -2.59 -6.23 -2.46
C SER A 255 -3.76 -6.66 -1.60
N ASP A 256 -4.22 -5.76 -0.72
CA ASP A 256 -5.32 -6.01 0.21
C ASP A 256 -5.98 -4.67 0.58
N ILE A 257 -7.27 -4.63 0.79
CA ILE A 257 -8.02 -3.42 1.10
C ILE A 257 -8.78 -3.61 2.41
N ALA A 258 -8.35 -2.90 3.44
CA ALA A 258 -9.03 -2.88 4.72
C ALA A 258 -9.84 -1.60 4.91
N LYS A 259 -10.98 -1.70 5.58
CA LYS A 259 -11.88 -0.58 5.87
C LYS A 259 -12.15 -0.49 7.36
N ASP A 260 -12.21 0.72 7.89
CA ASP A 260 -12.70 0.96 9.25
C ASP A 260 -13.46 2.28 9.37
N PHE A 261 -14.13 2.47 10.50
CA PHE A 261 -15.03 3.58 10.78
C PHE A 261 -14.62 4.32 12.06
N ASN A 262 -15.11 5.55 12.19
CA ASN A 262 -15.10 6.23 13.50
C ASN A 262 -16.09 5.55 14.48
N ASP A 263 -16.03 5.95 15.75
CA ASP A 263 -16.85 5.34 16.81
C ASP A 263 -18.37 5.50 16.56
N GLU A 264 -18.79 6.56 15.87
CA GLU A 264 -20.18 6.84 15.50
C GLU A 264 -20.64 6.15 14.22
N LEU A 265 -19.77 5.43 13.52
CA LEU A 265 -20.01 4.81 12.21
C LEU A 265 -20.49 5.80 11.11
N THR A 266 -20.09 7.06 11.25
CA THR A 266 -20.48 8.15 10.32
C THR A 266 -19.41 8.52 9.33
N LYS A 267 -18.15 8.14 9.59
CA LYS A 267 -17.01 8.36 8.70
C LYS A 267 -16.19 7.09 8.57
N GLU A 268 -15.61 6.88 7.42
CA GLU A 268 -14.82 5.70 7.11
C GLU A 268 -13.46 6.06 6.55
N ILE A 269 -12.52 5.11 6.62
CA ILE A 269 -11.23 5.15 5.95
C ILE A 269 -10.95 3.81 5.29
N TYR A 270 -10.40 3.86 4.09
CA TYR A 270 -9.89 2.71 3.36
C TYR A 270 -8.36 2.73 3.41
N ASP A 271 -7.77 1.67 3.93
CA ASP A 271 -6.34 1.39 3.82
C ASP A 271 -6.14 0.48 2.61
N VAL A 272 -5.60 1.08 1.54
CA VAL A 272 -5.37 0.40 0.27
C VAL A 272 -3.90 -0.03 0.23
N ASN A 273 -3.64 -1.24 0.72
CA ASN A 273 -2.31 -1.82 0.62
C ASN A 273 -2.04 -2.26 -0.83
N THR A 274 -0.93 -1.80 -1.38
CA THR A 274 -0.49 -2.17 -2.73
C THR A 274 0.61 -3.20 -2.63
N GLY A 275 0.47 -4.30 -3.35
CA GLY A 275 1.45 -5.36 -3.41
C GLY A 275 2.81 -4.88 -3.96
N SER A 276 3.87 -5.59 -3.61
CA SER A 276 5.21 -5.22 -4.07
C SER A 276 5.38 -5.46 -5.57
N LEU A 277 5.93 -4.46 -6.26
CA LEU A 277 6.25 -4.56 -7.67
C LEU A 277 7.19 -5.74 -8.00
N ILE A 278 7.99 -6.20 -7.03
CA ILE A 278 8.96 -7.28 -7.21
C ILE A 278 8.62 -8.57 -6.44
N SER A 279 7.37 -8.70 -6.00
CA SER A 279 6.82 -9.94 -5.47
C SER A 279 5.62 -10.35 -6.31
N TYR A 280 5.43 -11.67 -6.53
CA TYR A 280 4.23 -12.12 -7.24
C TYR A 280 2.96 -11.61 -6.55
N PRO A 281 1.98 -11.06 -7.27
CA PRO A 281 1.79 -10.98 -8.73
C PRO A 281 2.47 -9.77 -9.44
N CYS A 282 3.33 -8.99 -8.78
CA CYS A 282 4.00 -7.79 -9.30
C CYS A 282 3.01 -6.65 -9.55
N ASP A 283 2.35 -6.24 -8.48
CA ASP A 283 1.19 -5.36 -8.49
C ASP A 283 1.51 -3.89 -8.70
N TYR A 284 0.52 -3.19 -9.27
CA TYR A 284 0.35 -1.74 -9.20
C TYR A 284 -1.14 -1.40 -9.23
N ARG A 285 -1.52 -0.22 -8.74
CA ARG A 285 -2.91 0.25 -8.80
C ARG A 285 -3.07 1.31 -9.89
N GLU A 286 -4.14 1.20 -10.68
CA GLU A 286 -4.64 2.27 -11.53
C GLU A 286 -5.85 2.91 -10.85
N VAL A 287 -5.73 4.20 -10.53
CA VAL A 287 -6.74 4.97 -9.81
C VAL A 287 -7.27 6.05 -10.73
N THR A 288 -8.58 6.19 -10.80
CA THR A 288 -9.25 7.29 -11.49
C THR A 288 -10.01 8.13 -10.47
N ILE A 289 -9.81 9.44 -10.49
CA ILE A 289 -10.59 10.39 -9.71
C ILE A 289 -11.45 11.18 -10.69
N SER A 290 -12.77 11.22 -10.46
CA SER A 290 -13.70 12.00 -11.28
C SER A 290 -13.30 13.47 -11.35
N GLY A 291 -13.61 14.13 -12.46
CA GLY A 291 -13.21 15.52 -12.70
C GLY A 291 -13.79 16.53 -11.69
N ASP A 292 -14.85 16.17 -10.99
CA ASP A 292 -15.44 16.94 -9.89
C ASP A 292 -14.95 16.48 -8.51
N LEU A 293 -14.03 15.54 -8.46
CA LEU A 293 -13.47 14.92 -7.25
C LEU A 293 -14.53 14.27 -6.34
N SER A 294 -15.68 13.85 -6.89
CA SER A 294 -16.75 13.21 -6.12
C SER A 294 -16.57 11.70 -5.97
N GLU A 295 -15.76 11.08 -6.84
CA GLU A 295 -15.54 9.63 -6.84
C GLU A 295 -14.08 9.29 -7.10
N LEU A 296 -13.61 8.26 -6.45
CA LEU A 296 -12.34 7.58 -6.70
C LEU A 296 -12.65 6.11 -7.01
N SER A 297 -12.21 5.64 -8.16
CA SER A 297 -12.21 4.21 -8.49
C SER A 297 -10.79 3.71 -8.69
N LEU A 298 -10.53 2.47 -8.32
CA LEU A 298 -9.24 1.83 -8.54
C LEU A 298 -9.40 0.40 -9.06
N THR A 299 -8.39 -0.04 -9.79
CA THR A 299 -8.19 -1.42 -10.22
C THR A 299 -6.73 -1.81 -10.06
N THR A 300 -6.46 -3.12 -9.94
CA THR A 300 -5.11 -3.65 -9.80
C THR A 300 -4.62 -4.19 -11.14
N GLY A 301 -3.44 -3.76 -11.55
CA GLY A 301 -2.72 -4.30 -12.67
C GLY A 301 -1.48 -5.08 -12.24
N HIS A 302 -0.93 -5.90 -13.12
CA HIS A 302 0.23 -6.74 -12.86
C HIS A 302 1.27 -6.64 -13.97
N ILE A 303 2.55 -6.72 -13.62
CA ILE A 303 3.61 -6.94 -14.59
C ILE A 303 3.76 -8.44 -14.82
N THR A 304 3.34 -8.91 -15.97
CA THR A 304 3.29 -10.35 -16.31
C THR A 304 4.43 -10.83 -17.20
N SER A 305 5.17 -9.90 -17.80
CA SER A 305 6.30 -10.18 -18.71
C SER A 305 7.27 -9.00 -18.69
N LEU A 306 8.49 -9.20 -19.13
CA LEU A 306 9.51 -8.18 -19.30
C LEU A 306 9.93 -8.07 -20.76
N GLN A 307 10.06 -6.84 -21.25
CA GLN A 307 10.54 -6.63 -22.60
C GLN A 307 11.99 -7.13 -22.74
N GLY A 308 12.20 -8.05 -23.66
CA GLY A 308 13.53 -8.63 -23.94
C GLY A 308 14.00 -9.74 -23.00
N ASP A 309 13.16 -10.17 -22.05
CA ASP A 309 13.42 -11.34 -21.21
C ASP A 309 12.22 -12.30 -21.22
N GLU A 310 12.23 -13.26 -22.13
CA GLU A 310 11.19 -14.28 -22.25
C GLU A 310 11.19 -15.30 -21.09
N THR A 311 12.17 -15.26 -20.21
CA THR A 311 12.24 -16.17 -19.06
C THR A 311 11.41 -15.68 -17.89
N PHE A 312 11.13 -14.38 -17.82
CA PHE A 312 10.23 -13.82 -16.83
C PHE A 312 8.77 -13.98 -17.30
N THR A 313 7.98 -14.67 -16.48
CA THR A 313 6.54 -14.86 -16.67
C THR A 313 5.83 -14.81 -15.31
N SER A 314 4.52 -14.56 -15.29
CA SER A 314 3.73 -14.67 -14.06
C SER A 314 3.89 -16.04 -13.37
N GLU A 315 3.96 -17.12 -14.13
CA GLU A 315 4.15 -18.47 -13.58
C GLU A 315 5.55 -18.63 -12.95
N TYR A 316 6.58 -18.03 -13.55
CA TYR A 316 7.91 -17.98 -12.93
C TYR A 316 7.88 -17.22 -11.59
N ALA A 317 7.26 -16.05 -11.56
CA ALA A 317 7.13 -15.25 -10.33
C ALA A 317 6.32 -15.98 -9.25
N LYS A 318 5.19 -16.60 -9.63
CA LYS A 318 4.36 -17.43 -8.77
C LYS A 318 5.14 -18.59 -8.16
N THR A 319 5.87 -19.32 -9.00
CA THR A 319 6.70 -20.44 -8.55
C THR A 319 7.77 -19.97 -7.57
N ARG A 320 8.43 -18.83 -7.82
CA ARG A 320 9.43 -18.27 -6.91
C ARG A 320 8.85 -17.93 -5.54
N LEU A 321 7.71 -17.24 -5.50
CA LEU A 321 7.04 -16.93 -4.24
C LEU A 321 6.66 -18.20 -3.51
N ARG A 322 5.99 -19.13 -4.20
CA ARG A 322 5.54 -20.40 -3.63
C ARG A 322 6.69 -21.21 -3.01
N GLU A 323 7.79 -21.38 -3.72
CA GLU A 323 8.94 -22.15 -3.22
C GLU A 323 9.64 -21.44 -2.04
N SER A 324 9.67 -20.11 -2.03
CA SER A 324 10.24 -19.33 -0.94
C SER A 324 9.40 -19.44 0.35
N VAL A 325 8.06 -19.30 0.24
CA VAL A 325 7.13 -19.50 1.36
C VAL A 325 7.23 -20.94 1.88
N LYS A 326 7.18 -21.91 0.98
CA LYS A 326 7.31 -23.33 1.31
C LYS A 326 8.62 -23.63 2.07
N LYS A 327 9.76 -23.08 1.64
CA LYS A 327 11.04 -23.22 2.32
C LYS A 327 10.98 -22.67 3.75
N ALA A 328 10.50 -21.43 3.92
CA ALA A 328 10.40 -20.79 5.23
C ALA A 328 9.46 -21.56 6.19
N VAL A 329 8.34 -22.04 5.68
CA VAL A 329 7.39 -22.87 6.45
C VAL A 329 7.99 -24.21 6.85
N LYS A 330 8.69 -24.89 5.93
CA LYS A 330 9.39 -26.15 6.22
C LYS A 330 10.41 -25.98 7.34
N GLU A 331 11.23 -24.94 7.27
CA GLU A 331 12.24 -24.64 8.30
C GLU A 331 11.56 -24.38 9.65
N LYS A 332 10.49 -23.58 9.69
CA LYS A 332 9.76 -23.25 10.92
C LYS A 332 9.06 -24.47 11.53
N ILE A 333 8.36 -25.26 10.72
CA ILE A 333 7.69 -26.49 11.17
C ILE A 333 8.72 -27.50 11.68
N THR A 334 9.81 -27.74 10.93
CA THR A 334 10.88 -28.67 11.35
C THR A 334 11.48 -28.25 12.69
N ALA A 335 11.76 -26.96 12.87
CA ALA A 335 12.28 -26.44 14.15
C ALA A 335 11.29 -26.68 15.32
N LYS A 336 10.00 -26.41 15.11
CA LYS A 336 8.94 -26.63 16.11
C LYS A 336 8.79 -28.12 16.47
N ILE A 337 8.80 -29.01 15.46
CA ILE A 337 8.74 -30.47 15.68
C ILE A 337 9.97 -30.95 16.41
N THR A 338 11.16 -30.51 16.01
CA THR A 338 12.42 -30.86 16.65
C THR A 338 12.43 -30.42 18.12
N ALA A 339 12.00 -29.22 18.41
CA ALA A 339 11.92 -28.70 19.78
C ALA A 339 10.94 -29.49 20.67
N LYS A 340 9.81 -29.93 20.09
CA LYS A 340 8.75 -30.63 20.86
C LYS A 340 8.93 -32.11 20.96
N PHE A 341 9.44 -32.77 19.92
CA PHE A 341 9.48 -34.25 19.81
C PHE A 341 10.88 -34.81 19.51
N GLY A 342 11.87 -33.98 19.28
CA GLY A 342 13.25 -34.39 18.97
C GLY A 342 13.52 -34.57 17.47
N ALA A 343 14.81 -34.57 17.12
CA ALA A 343 15.28 -34.60 15.73
C ALA A 343 14.92 -35.90 14.97
N VAL A 344 14.82 -37.03 15.66
CA VAL A 344 14.48 -38.32 15.03
C VAL A 344 13.06 -38.30 14.50
N ILE A 345 12.10 -37.73 15.27
CA ILE A 345 10.71 -37.64 14.83
C ILE A 345 10.58 -36.60 13.68
N ALA A 346 11.30 -35.50 13.80
CA ALA A 346 11.31 -34.50 12.70
C ALA A 346 11.83 -35.10 11.39
N ALA A 347 12.91 -35.86 11.43
CA ALA A 347 13.46 -36.57 10.27
C ALA A 347 12.46 -37.59 9.70
N SER A 348 11.83 -38.41 10.56
CA SER A 348 10.81 -39.39 10.11
C SER A 348 9.61 -38.71 9.45
N MET A 349 9.14 -37.53 9.94
CA MET A 349 8.06 -36.79 9.31
C MET A 349 8.48 -36.16 7.98
N ALA A 350 9.76 -35.77 7.85
CA ALA A 350 10.31 -35.31 6.59
C ALA A 350 10.41 -36.44 5.55
N ASP A 351 10.93 -37.61 5.97
CA ASP A 351 11.06 -38.79 5.11
C ASP A 351 9.71 -39.35 4.60
N ASN A 352 8.63 -39.07 5.30
CA ASN A 352 7.24 -39.44 4.89
C ASN A 352 6.47 -38.30 4.24
N ASP A 353 7.13 -37.26 3.75
CA ASP A 353 6.56 -36.09 3.07
C ASP A 353 5.52 -35.31 3.88
N ILE A 354 5.42 -35.54 5.20
CA ILE A 354 4.41 -34.88 6.04
C ILE A 354 4.70 -33.39 6.14
N ILE A 355 5.97 -33.01 6.38
CA ILE A 355 6.41 -31.62 6.45
C ILE A 355 6.25 -30.95 5.08
N GLU A 356 6.57 -31.65 4.01
CA GLU A 356 6.43 -31.17 2.64
C GLU A 356 4.95 -30.83 2.33
N LYS A 357 4.04 -31.74 2.67
CA LYS A 357 2.61 -31.54 2.46
C LYS A 357 2.06 -30.36 3.25
N MET A 358 2.45 -30.22 4.53
CA MET A 358 2.08 -29.05 5.33
C MET A 358 2.56 -27.73 4.71
N ALA A 359 3.82 -27.72 4.26
CA ALA A 359 4.42 -26.53 3.66
C ALA A 359 3.76 -26.14 2.32
N ASN A 360 3.40 -27.13 1.50
CA ASN A 360 2.66 -26.92 0.26
C ASN A 360 1.29 -26.28 0.53
N ASN A 361 0.50 -26.84 1.46
CA ASN A 361 -0.81 -26.29 1.78
C ASN A 361 -0.75 -24.84 2.28
N VAL A 362 0.25 -24.50 3.11
CA VAL A 362 0.46 -23.11 3.57
C VAL A 362 0.88 -22.21 2.41
N ALA A 363 1.75 -22.68 1.53
CA ALA A 363 2.17 -21.91 0.37
C ALA A 363 1.00 -21.67 -0.61
N ASP A 364 0.14 -22.65 -0.80
CA ASP A 364 -1.04 -22.52 -1.64
C ASP A 364 -2.03 -21.49 -1.07
N ALA A 365 -2.30 -21.50 0.23
CA ALA A 365 -3.12 -20.49 0.90
C ALA A 365 -2.51 -19.08 0.78
N PHE A 366 -1.18 -18.97 0.87
CA PHE A 366 -0.50 -17.68 0.72
C PHE A 366 -0.58 -17.17 -0.73
N ILE A 367 -0.54 -18.05 -1.72
CA ILE A 367 -0.70 -17.66 -3.13
C ILE A 367 -2.12 -17.14 -3.41
N ILE A 368 -3.14 -17.78 -2.84
CA ILE A 368 -4.55 -17.32 -2.97
C ILE A 368 -4.66 -15.87 -2.47
N HIS A 369 -4.14 -15.60 -1.27
CA HIS A 369 -4.11 -14.26 -0.72
C HIS A 369 -3.28 -13.27 -1.56
N ALA A 370 -2.14 -13.70 -2.09
CA ALA A 370 -1.33 -12.85 -2.95
C ALA A 370 -2.03 -12.49 -4.28
N GLU A 371 -2.96 -13.31 -4.74
CA GLU A 371 -3.75 -13.10 -5.96
C GLU A 371 -5.02 -12.27 -5.73
N GLY A 372 -5.40 -11.98 -4.45
CA GLY A 372 -6.65 -11.32 -4.11
C GLY A 372 -7.90 -12.14 -4.53
N ASN A 373 -7.80 -13.46 -4.46
CA ASN A 373 -8.84 -14.40 -4.93
C ASN A 373 -9.55 -15.10 -3.76
N GLU A 374 -9.49 -14.56 -2.55
CA GLU A 374 -10.03 -15.18 -1.33
C GLU A 374 -11.55 -15.40 -1.42
N ALA A 375 -12.25 -14.47 -2.06
CA ALA A 375 -13.71 -14.55 -2.22
C ALA A 375 -14.16 -15.75 -3.06
N ASP A 376 -13.27 -16.30 -3.91
CA ASP A 376 -13.59 -17.38 -4.87
C ASP A 376 -13.27 -18.77 -4.34
N VAL A 377 -12.76 -18.91 -3.09
CA VAL A 377 -12.30 -20.19 -2.55
C VAL A 377 -13.16 -20.69 -1.38
N ASP A 378 -13.20 -22.02 -1.21
CA ASP A 378 -13.80 -22.64 -0.04
C ASP A 378 -12.84 -22.57 1.16
N THR A 379 -13.02 -21.56 1.99
CA THR A 379 -12.20 -21.33 3.18
C THR A 379 -12.21 -22.54 4.12
N GLU A 380 -13.32 -23.26 4.27
CA GLU A 380 -13.40 -24.44 5.17
C GLU A 380 -12.52 -25.56 4.64
N GLU A 381 -12.51 -25.80 3.33
CA GLU A 381 -11.66 -26.80 2.70
C GLU A 381 -10.19 -26.50 2.93
N ILE A 382 -9.77 -25.25 2.69
CA ILE A 382 -8.37 -24.82 2.88
C ILE A 382 -7.99 -24.91 4.35
N MET A 383 -8.80 -24.41 5.27
CA MET A 383 -8.54 -24.48 6.71
C MET A 383 -8.46 -25.93 7.22
N SER A 384 -9.24 -26.84 6.63
CA SER A 384 -9.13 -28.28 6.90
C SER A 384 -7.78 -28.85 6.42
N ALA A 385 -7.34 -28.48 5.23
CA ALA A 385 -6.03 -28.87 4.70
C ALA A 385 -4.85 -28.34 5.53
N LEU A 386 -5.01 -27.16 6.16
CA LEU A 386 -4.02 -26.53 7.03
C LEU A 386 -4.02 -27.09 8.48
N SER A 387 -5.02 -27.90 8.87
CA SER A 387 -5.24 -28.33 10.26
C SER A 387 -4.03 -29.02 10.90
N LEU A 388 -3.26 -29.78 10.12
CA LEU A 388 -2.06 -30.43 10.61
C LEU A 388 -0.94 -29.42 10.88
N ALA A 389 -0.78 -28.41 10.05
CA ALA A 389 0.19 -27.32 10.27
C ALA A 389 -0.13 -26.54 11.55
N PHE A 390 -1.41 -26.27 11.83
CA PHE A 390 -1.85 -25.59 13.06
C PHE A 390 -1.57 -26.39 14.34
N THR A 391 -1.38 -27.70 14.26
CA THR A 391 -0.93 -28.51 15.41
C THR A 391 0.48 -28.09 15.89
N PHE A 392 1.30 -27.60 14.99
CA PHE A 392 2.67 -27.15 15.28
C PHE A 392 2.80 -25.62 15.35
N MET A 393 1.91 -24.90 14.71
CA MET A 393 1.86 -23.44 14.66
C MET A 393 0.45 -22.92 14.96
N PRO A 394 -0.09 -23.16 16.19
CA PRO A 394 -1.47 -22.80 16.51
C PRO A 394 -1.73 -21.29 16.44
N GLU A 395 -0.70 -20.49 16.66
CA GLU A 395 -0.73 -19.02 16.58
C GLU A 395 -1.09 -18.51 15.19
N THR A 396 -0.84 -19.30 14.12
CA THR A 396 -1.12 -18.89 12.73
C THR A 396 -2.56 -19.19 12.29
N LYS A 397 -3.33 -19.94 13.08
CA LYS A 397 -4.68 -20.34 12.67
C LYS A 397 -5.64 -19.17 12.47
N ALA A 398 -5.66 -18.24 13.44
CA ALA A 398 -6.52 -17.05 13.37
C ALA A 398 -6.09 -16.14 12.20
N MET A 399 -4.78 -15.98 11.99
CA MET A 399 -4.23 -15.22 10.87
C MET A 399 -4.64 -15.82 9.53
N CYS A 400 -4.40 -17.11 9.30
CA CYS A 400 -4.79 -17.78 8.05
C CYS A 400 -6.31 -17.70 7.81
N LYS A 401 -7.10 -17.82 8.88
CA LYS A 401 -8.55 -17.73 8.75
C LYS A 401 -8.99 -16.33 8.34
N SER A 402 -8.49 -15.27 8.98
CA SER A 402 -8.86 -13.89 8.64
C SER A 402 -8.38 -13.50 7.24
N MET A 403 -7.20 -13.95 6.84
CA MET A 403 -6.65 -13.79 5.52
C MET A 403 -7.56 -14.40 4.43
N LEU A 404 -8.00 -15.66 4.62
CA LEU A 404 -8.84 -16.38 3.66
C LEU A 404 -10.34 -16.01 3.71
N GLU A 405 -10.80 -15.40 4.79
CA GLU A 405 -12.18 -14.89 4.92
C GLU A 405 -12.26 -13.41 4.55
N ASP A 406 -11.11 -12.81 4.26
CA ASP A 406 -10.97 -11.39 3.97
C ASP A 406 -11.70 -10.53 5.03
N LYS A 407 -11.42 -10.86 6.29
CA LYS A 407 -12.00 -10.18 7.45
C LYS A 407 -10.92 -9.45 8.20
N ALA A 408 -10.96 -8.12 8.15
CA ALA A 408 -10.16 -7.31 9.04
C ALA A 408 -10.40 -7.74 10.50
N PRO A 409 -9.37 -7.66 11.38
CA PRO A 409 -9.43 -8.16 12.75
C PRO A 409 -10.50 -7.50 13.62
N TYR A 410 -11.07 -6.41 13.18
CA TYR A 410 -12.09 -5.64 13.88
C TYR A 410 -13.53 -6.04 13.54
N GLY A 411 -13.78 -7.29 13.13
CA GLY A 411 -15.10 -7.84 12.80
C GLY A 411 -16.12 -7.73 13.93
N GLU A 412 -16.33 -6.51 14.46
CA GLU A 412 -17.50 -6.17 15.27
C GLU A 412 -18.73 -6.14 14.36
N GLU A 413 -19.88 -6.58 14.89
CA GLU A 413 -21.15 -6.54 14.17
C GLU A 413 -21.39 -5.13 13.60
N GLY A 414 -21.64 -5.04 12.29
CA GLY A 414 -21.93 -3.79 11.58
C GLY A 414 -20.74 -3.14 10.85
N ARG A 415 -19.53 -3.72 10.90
CA ARG A 415 -18.39 -3.30 10.06
C ARG A 415 -18.31 -4.20 8.84
N GLU A 416 -18.53 -3.61 7.68
CA GLU A 416 -18.37 -4.31 6.41
C GLU A 416 -16.89 -4.34 6.02
N ASN A 417 -16.41 -5.52 5.65
CA ASN A 417 -15.10 -5.67 5.03
C ASN A 417 -15.18 -5.38 3.54
N VAL A 418 -14.08 -4.95 2.96
CA VAL A 418 -13.91 -4.95 1.51
C VAL A 418 -13.52 -6.37 1.11
N THR A 419 -14.30 -6.99 0.27
CA THR A 419 -14.10 -8.39 -0.18
C THR A 419 -13.51 -8.47 -1.59
N ASP A 420 -13.20 -7.33 -2.21
CA ASP A 420 -12.53 -7.24 -3.50
C ASP A 420 -11.25 -6.40 -3.35
N ASP A 421 -10.12 -7.10 -3.21
CA ASP A 421 -8.81 -6.48 -3.08
C ASP A 421 -8.25 -5.93 -4.40
N LEU A 422 -8.88 -6.26 -5.51
CA LEU A 422 -8.43 -5.90 -6.85
C LEU A 422 -9.12 -4.68 -7.40
N SER A 423 -10.33 -4.34 -6.90
CA SER A 423 -11.07 -3.16 -7.34
C SER A 423 -11.87 -2.51 -6.21
N LEU A 424 -12.02 -1.19 -6.26
CA LEU A 424 -12.77 -0.41 -5.28
C LEU A 424 -13.32 0.85 -5.91
N THR A 425 -14.52 1.24 -5.50
CA THR A 425 -15.07 2.57 -5.79
C THR A 425 -15.45 3.26 -4.49
N ILE A 426 -14.94 4.47 -4.29
CA ILE A 426 -15.16 5.29 -3.11
C ILE A 426 -15.80 6.60 -3.53
N THR A 427 -16.90 6.96 -2.88
CA THR A 427 -17.56 8.23 -3.13
C THR A 427 -17.09 9.29 -2.12
N PHE A 428 -16.69 10.47 -2.63
CA PHE A 428 -16.35 11.65 -1.84
C PHE A 428 -17.46 12.69 -2.00
N LEU A 429 -18.64 12.43 -1.56
CA LEU A 429 -19.74 13.38 -1.75
C LEU A 429 -19.54 14.64 -0.90
N LEU A 430 -19.56 15.81 -1.55
CA LEU A 430 -19.70 17.08 -0.86
C LEU A 430 -21.10 17.14 -0.23
N GLY A 431 -21.16 17.38 1.08
CA GLY A 431 -22.43 17.48 1.78
C GLY A 431 -23.01 16.16 2.28
N ASP A 432 -22.33 15.04 2.09
CA ASP A 432 -22.62 13.77 2.76
C ASP A 432 -22.08 13.84 4.21
N ALA A 433 -22.87 14.45 5.09
CA ALA A 433 -22.47 14.71 6.46
C ALA A 433 -22.64 13.49 7.37
N ASN A 434 -23.47 12.54 6.96
CA ASN A 434 -23.71 11.30 7.69
C ASN A 434 -22.89 10.11 7.14
N GLY A 435 -22.23 10.27 5.99
CA GLY A 435 -21.36 9.26 5.39
C GLY A 435 -22.08 8.08 4.74
N ASP A 436 -23.40 8.20 4.45
CA ASP A 436 -24.19 7.10 3.88
C ASP A 436 -24.08 6.97 2.35
N GLY A 437 -23.27 7.83 1.71
CA GLY A 437 -23.06 7.82 0.27
C GLY A 437 -24.16 8.52 -0.54
N VAL A 438 -25.11 9.20 0.09
CA VAL A 438 -26.21 9.90 -0.58
C VAL A 438 -26.44 11.27 0.02
N VAL A 439 -26.20 12.34 -0.72
CA VAL A 439 -26.50 13.70 -0.24
C VAL A 439 -27.99 13.97 -0.27
N ASN A 440 -28.60 14.09 0.91
CA ASN A 440 -30.04 14.29 1.06
C ASN A 440 -30.38 15.07 2.35
N VAL A 441 -31.65 15.11 2.72
CA VAL A 441 -32.11 15.83 3.92
C VAL A 441 -31.56 15.24 5.23
N ALA A 442 -31.13 13.95 5.25
CA ALA A 442 -30.55 13.35 6.42
C ALA A 442 -29.22 14.01 6.78
N ASP A 443 -28.43 14.46 5.81
CA ASP A 443 -27.19 15.19 6.02
C ASP A 443 -27.40 16.55 6.65
N ILE A 444 -28.45 17.24 6.26
CA ILE A 444 -28.86 18.51 6.90
C ILE A 444 -29.21 18.27 8.37
N VAL A 445 -29.94 17.19 8.65
CA VAL A 445 -30.29 16.80 10.03
C VAL A 445 -29.05 16.47 10.85
N GLU A 446 -28.08 15.79 10.24
CA GLU A 446 -26.80 15.42 10.89
C GLU A 446 -26.00 16.68 11.24
N ILE A 447 -25.85 17.63 10.33
CA ILE A 447 -25.18 18.91 10.59
C ILE A 447 -25.87 19.68 11.71
N ILE A 448 -27.20 19.76 11.67
CA ILE A 448 -27.96 20.44 12.74
C ILE A 448 -27.76 19.76 14.10
N ASN A 449 -27.72 18.44 14.15
CA ASN A 449 -27.53 17.70 15.40
C ASN A 449 -26.12 17.87 15.98
N LYS A 450 -25.11 18.09 15.17
CA LYS A 450 -23.73 18.38 15.61
C LYS A 450 -23.55 19.74 16.26
N GLY A 451 -24.50 20.66 16.10
CA GLY A 451 -24.56 21.92 16.85
C GLY A 451 -23.61 23.02 16.39
N ASP A 452 -22.80 22.78 15.38
CA ASP A 452 -21.88 23.76 14.78
C ASP A 452 -22.36 24.07 13.35
N VAL A 453 -23.46 24.77 13.26
CA VAL A 453 -24.17 25.01 11.99
C VAL A 453 -23.67 26.29 11.37
N ASP A 454 -22.90 26.19 10.28
CA ASP A 454 -22.74 27.30 9.33
C ASP A 454 -23.89 27.26 8.30
N ASP A 455 -24.59 28.40 8.11
CA ASP A 455 -25.62 28.53 7.09
C ASP A 455 -25.10 28.20 5.68
N ASN A 456 -23.79 28.30 5.42
CA ASN A 456 -23.15 27.89 4.18
C ASN A 456 -23.17 26.38 3.94
N ASP A 457 -22.99 25.57 4.97
CA ASP A 457 -22.98 24.10 4.85
C ASP A 457 -24.37 23.61 4.47
N ILE A 458 -25.41 24.13 5.16
CA ILE A 458 -26.80 23.81 4.84
C ILE A 458 -27.15 24.25 3.42
N ASN A 459 -26.75 25.46 3.00
CA ASN A 459 -27.03 25.97 1.68
C ASN A 459 -26.32 25.18 0.58
N THR A 460 -25.10 24.67 0.86
CA THR A 460 -24.35 23.79 -0.04
C THR A 460 -25.10 22.48 -0.26
N ILE A 461 -25.55 21.82 0.82
CA ILE A 461 -26.32 20.57 0.71
C ILE A 461 -27.65 20.81 0.00
N ILE A 462 -28.35 21.88 0.31
CA ILE A 462 -29.59 22.26 -0.40
C ILE A 462 -29.32 22.45 -1.89
N ALA A 463 -28.23 23.13 -2.25
CA ALA A 463 -27.88 23.36 -3.65
C ALA A 463 -27.61 22.04 -4.39
N ILE A 464 -26.91 21.10 -3.77
CA ILE A 464 -26.63 19.76 -4.33
C ILE A 464 -27.94 18.97 -4.51
N ILE A 465 -28.80 18.92 -3.49
CA ILE A 465 -30.11 18.25 -3.56
C ILE A 465 -31.00 18.85 -4.67
N MET A 466 -30.92 20.16 -4.88
CA MET A 466 -31.71 20.85 -5.91
C MET A 466 -31.16 20.63 -7.32
N GLN A 467 -29.87 20.35 -7.47
CA GLN A 467 -29.23 20.06 -8.76
C GLN A 467 -29.40 18.59 -9.20
N SER A 468 -29.66 17.69 -8.26
CA SER A 468 -29.87 16.26 -8.53
C SER A 468 -31.28 15.89 -8.99
N LYS A 469 -32.16 16.87 -9.17
CA LYS A 469 -33.52 16.78 -9.77
C LYS A 469 -33.52 17.36 -11.17
#